data_5f547a5b78f59d1542204b9cc6eba6d9
#
_entry.id   5f547a5b78f59d1542204b9cc6eba6d9
#
_cell.length_a   1.000
_cell.length_b   1.000
_cell.length_c   1.000
_cell.angle_alpha   90.00
_cell.angle_beta   90.00
_cell.angle_gamma   90.00
#
_symmetry.space_group_name_H-M   'P 1'
#
loop_
_entity.id
_entity.type
_entity.pdbx_description
1 polymer ?
#
loop_
_entity_poly.entity_id
_entity_poly.type
_entity_poly.pdbx_seq_one_letter_code
_entity_poly.pdbx_strand_id
1 'polypeptide(L)'
;MRNFSDLKWLGGVVMMFLIMIFLAGCATSYNTGMYPPPELKNELESLRSNTITKKSIRYTIKKGDTIWRIAHNHGVLPDTIIKANKIKDAENIKPGQQLVIPRGVAVSKEAPERKTSTYTKKLNESFKWPIHGRILFGFDKWIDGYKNKGIDIEAVNGQAVKASKSGVVALTSDTPDGWGKVVVLQHDDGSYTWYAYNTRILVKKGDHVLQGQTITEVGSTGRAKRDKLHFKIFLRGVPVNPISHLR
;
A
#
# COMPACT_ATOMS: atom_id res chain seq x y z
N MET A 1 -28.07 39.50 -71.63
CA MET A 1 -28.39 38.32 -70.83
C MET A 1 -27.10 37.57 -70.58
N ARG A 2 -26.46 37.75 -69.44
CA ARG A 2 -25.23 37.02 -69.06
C ARG A 2 -25.63 35.85 -68.18
N ASN A 3 -25.21 34.65 -68.66
CA ASN A 3 -25.59 33.38 -68.05
C ASN A 3 -25.06 33.22 -66.62
N PHE A 4 -25.96 32.75 -65.73
CA PHE A 4 -25.75 32.47 -64.33
C PHE A 4 -24.94 31.19 -64.04
N SER A 5 -24.33 30.56 -65.09
CA SER A 5 -23.61 29.29 -64.99
C SER A 5 -22.16 29.44 -64.55
N ASP A 6 -21.56 30.63 -64.63
CA ASP A 6 -20.13 30.81 -64.37
C ASP A 6 -19.81 31.10 -62.90
N LEU A 7 -20.84 31.41 -62.09
CA LEU A 7 -20.63 31.72 -60.66
C LEU A 7 -20.62 30.48 -59.72
N LYS A 8 -21.12 29.34 -60.24
CA LYS A 8 -21.11 28.07 -59.50
C LYS A 8 -19.77 27.33 -59.53
N TRP A 9 -18.99 27.59 -60.58
CA TRP A 9 -17.70 26.92 -60.77
C TRP A 9 -16.57 27.54 -59.87
N LEU A 10 -16.61 28.85 -59.70
CA LEU A 10 -15.65 29.54 -58.83
C LEU A 10 -15.87 29.22 -57.37
N GLY A 11 -17.12 29.00 -56.89
CA GLY A 11 -17.41 28.63 -55.53
C GLY A 11 -16.93 27.22 -55.18
N GLY A 12 -16.95 26.30 -56.15
CA GLY A 12 -16.49 24.92 -55.95
C GLY A 12 -14.96 24.80 -55.84
N VAL A 13 -14.24 25.58 -56.65
CA VAL A 13 -12.77 25.56 -56.63
C VAL A 13 -12.20 26.23 -55.38
N VAL A 14 -12.80 27.34 -54.93
CA VAL A 14 -12.38 28.00 -53.68
C VAL A 14 -12.69 27.15 -52.47
N MET A 15 -13.83 26.44 -52.47
CA MET A 15 -14.20 25.54 -51.38
C MET A 15 -13.33 24.26 -51.37
N MET A 16 -12.92 23.77 -52.55
CA MET A 16 -12.00 22.64 -52.65
C MET A 16 -10.57 23.02 -52.23
N PHE A 17 -10.11 24.25 -52.50
CA PHE A 17 -8.82 24.73 -52.01
C PHE A 17 -8.80 24.97 -50.49
N LEU A 18 -9.90 25.45 -49.88
CA LEU A 18 -10.03 25.60 -48.44
C LEU A 18 -10.12 24.25 -47.74
N ILE A 19 -10.77 23.24 -48.34
CA ILE A 19 -10.80 21.87 -47.77
C ILE A 19 -9.45 21.19 -47.95
N MET A 20 -8.70 21.45 -49.02
CA MET A 20 -7.34 20.93 -49.20
C MET A 20 -6.33 21.54 -48.22
N ILE A 21 -6.48 22.82 -47.88
CA ILE A 21 -5.62 23.46 -46.84
C ILE A 21 -5.93 22.91 -45.44
N PHE A 22 -7.20 22.55 -45.14
CA PHE A 22 -7.56 21.91 -43.88
C PHE A 22 -7.13 20.44 -43.80
N LEU A 23 -7.02 19.73 -44.94
CA LEU A 23 -6.55 18.35 -44.97
C LEU A 23 -5.03 18.23 -45.01
N ALA A 24 -4.33 19.27 -45.51
CA ALA A 24 -2.86 19.30 -45.46
C ALA A 24 -2.31 19.73 -44.09
N GLY A 25 -3.12 20.37 -43.23
CA GLY A 25 -2.76 20.74 -41.87
C GLY A 25 -2.92 19.61 -40.82
N CYS A 26 -3.57 18.49 -41.18
CA CYS A 26 -3.79 17.34 -40.29
C CYS A 26 -2.87 16.15 -40.56
N ALA A 27 -1.83 16.30 -41.34
CA ALA A 27 -0.81 15.26 -41.56
C ALA A 27 0.52 15.58 -40.88
N THR A 28 0.52 16.39 -39.81
CA THR A 28 1.53 16.23 -38.80
C THR A 28 1.16 14.97 -38.03
N SER A 29 1.81 13.88 -38.37
CA SER A 29 1.76 12.64 -37.65
C SER A 29 2.02 12.95 -36.19
N TYR A 30 0.95 12.98 -35.40
CA TYR A 30 1.07 12.73 -33.99
C TYR A 30 1.60 11.30 -33.89
N ASN A 31 2.92 11.18 -33.85
CA ASN A 31 3.57 10.01 -33.33
C ASN A 31 3.26 10.03 -31.84
N THR A 32 2.09 9.52 -31.49
CA THR A 32 1.71 9.18 -30.12
C THR A 32 2.51 7.96 -29.70
N GLY A 33 3.83 8.05 -29.89
CA GLY A 33 4.75 7.29 -29.10
C GLY A 33 4.52 7.74 -27.66
N MET A 34 4.02 6.86 -26.84
CA MET A 34 3.69 6.98 -25.41
C MET A 34 4.96 7.21 -24.58
N TYR A 35 5.91 7.99 -25.12
CA TYR A 35 7.16 8.40 -24.48
C TYR A 35 7.17 9.93 -24.40
N PRO A 36 7.39 10.48 -23.21
CA PRO A 36 7.58 11.91 -23.05
C PRO A 36 8.78 12.36 -23.91
N PRO A 37 8.78 13.63 -24.40
CA PRO A 37 9.92 14.19 -25.12
C PRO A 37 11.24 13.96 -24.36
N PRO A 38 12.36 13.84 -25.05
CA PRO A 38 13.66 13.58 -24.42
C PRO A 38 14.03 14.54 -23.29
N GLU A 39 13.62 15.79 -23.40
CA GLU A 39 13.84 16.82 -22.36
C GLU A 39 13.04 16.52 -21.09
N LEU A 40 11.77 16.14 -21.23
CA LEU A 40 10.93 15.74 -20.08
C LEU A 40 11.41 14.43 -19.47
N LYS A 41 11.96 13.52 -20.27
CA LYS A 41 12.54 12.28 -19.79
C LYS A 41 13.77 12.53 -18.94
N ASN A 42 14.66 13.43 -19.36
CA ASN A 42 15.84 13.82 -18.59
C ASN A 42 15.48 14.55 -17.31
N GLU A 43 14.46 15.40 -17.34
CA GLU A 43 13.93 16.08 -16.15
C GLU A 43 13.28 15.09 -15.18
N LEU A 44 12.47 14.15 -15.68
CA LEU A 44 11.90 13.06 -14.89
C LEU A 44 12.96 12.11 -14.32
N GLU A 45 14.03 11.82 -15.06
CA GLU A 45 15.15 11.03 -14.57
C GLU A 45 15.99 11.81 -13.55
N SER A 46 16.17 13.11 -13.73
CA SER A 46 16.83 13.97 -12.74
C SER A 46 16.00 14.09 -11.45
N LEU A 47 14.68 14.21 -11.56
CA LEU A 47 13.77 14.19 -10.41
C LEU A 47 13.75 12.81 -9.74
N ARG A 48 13.78 11.72 -10.49
CA ARG A 48 13.95 10.36 -9.96
C ARG A 48 15.29 10.16 -9.29
N SER A 49 16.39 10.63 -9.90
CA SER A 49 17.74 10.52 -9.32
C SER A 49 17.89 11.41 -8.09
N ASN A 50 17.33 12.62 -8.08
CA ASN A 50 17.31 13.49 -6.90
C ASN A 50 16.45 12.94 -5.76
N THR A 51 15.42 12.13 -6.04
CA THR A 51 14.62 11.48 -5.01
C THR A 51 15.33 10.28 -4.39
N ILE A 52 16.31 9.69 -5.08
CA ILE A 52 17.07 8.51 -4.61
C ILE A 52 18.37 8.93 -3.87
N THR A 53 18.87 10.16 -4.06
CA THR A 53 20.16 10.60 -3.48
C THR A 53 20.09 11.15 -2.06
N LYS A 54 18.94 11.12 -1.38
CA LYS A 54 18.92 11.37 0.07
C LYS A 54 19.39 10.11 0.80
N LYS A 55 20.73 9.99 0.86
CA LYS A 55 21.61 9.19 1.74
C LYS A 55 20.87 8.08 2.53
N SER A 56 20.71 6.92 1.90
CA SER A 56 20.26 5.70 2.59
C SER A 56 21.26 5.32 3.71
N ILE A 57 20.75 4.74 4.80
CA ILE A 57 21.58 4.19 5.87
C ILE A 57 21.73 2.69 5.62
N ARG A 58 22.95 2.18 5.75
CA ARG A 58 23.16 0.74 5.92
C ARG A 58 23.00 0.39 7.40
N TYR A 59 22.13 -0.55 7.70
CA TYR A 59 21.85 -1.00 9.05
C TYR A 59 22.12 -2.50 9.15
N THR A 60 22.89 -2.92 10.14
CA THR A 60 23.10 -4.35 10.43
C THR A 60 22.09 -4.80 11.47
N ILE A 61 21.30 -5.80 11.13
CA ILE A 61 20.27 -6.36 12.00
C ILE A 61 20.90 -6.92 13.25
N LYS A 62 20.38 -6.53 14.41
CA LYS A 62 20.81 -7.03 15.73
C LYS A 62 19.86 -8.13 16.20
N LYS A 63 20.30 -8.95 17.16
CA LYS A 63 19.46 -9.96 17.81
C LYS A 63 18.21 -9.33 18.41
N GLY A 64 17.04 -9.82 18.01
CA GLY A 64 15.74 -9.31 18.45
C GLY A 64 15.19 -8.13 17.66
N ASP A 65 15.89 -7.66 16.63
CA ASP A 65 15.31 -6.66 15.71
C ASP A 65 14.17 -7.26 14.90
N THR A 66 13.22 -6.37 14.55
CA THR A 66 12.18 -6.62 13.55
C THR A 66 12.19 -5.49 12.54
N ILE A 67 11.74 -5.74 11.31
CA ILE A 67 11.60 -4.69 10.30
C ILE A 67 10.78 -3.51 10.85
N TRP A 68 9.76 -3.80 11.65
CA TRP A 68 8.87 -2.81 12.27
C TRP A 68 9.61 -1.93 13.27
N ARG A 69 10.44 -2.52 14.16
CA ARG A 69 11.25 -1.77 15.12
C ARG A 69 12.30 -0.92 14.39
N ILE A 70 12.97 -1.49 13.39
CA ILE A 70 13.98 -0.78 12.61
C ILE A 70 13.32 0.41 11.90
N ALA A 71 12.17 0.20 11.25
CA ALA A 71 11.42 1.24 10.56
C ALA A 71 10.99 2.37 11.51
N HIS A 72 10.44 2.03 12.68
CA HIS A 72 10.06 2.98 13.70
C HIS A 72 11.25 3.81 14.20
N ASN A 73 12.39 3.18 14.51
CA ASN A 73 13.58 3.86 15.01
C ASN A 73 14.22 4.79 13.98
N HIS A 74 13.98 4.54 12.70
CA HIS A 74 14.50 5.34 11.59
C HIS A 74 13.46 6.29 10.96
N GLY A 75 12.23 6.35 11.51
CA GLY A 75 11.17 7.22 11.05
C GLY A 75 10.72 6.93 9.61
N VAL A 76 10.77 5.66 9.18
CA VAL A 76 10.34 5.21 7.86
C VAL A 76 9.24 4.17 7.99
N LEU A 77 8.46 3.99 6.92
CA LEU A 77 7.47 2.91 6.91
C LEU A 77 8.16 1.55 6.72
N PRO A 78 7.71 0.49 7.39
CA PRO A 78 8.24 -0.87 7.20
C PRO A 78 8.26 -1.32 5.75
N ASP A 79 7.22 -1.02 4.99
CA ASP A 79 7.12 -1.29 3.54
C ASP A 79 8.27 -0.68 2.73
N THR A 80 8.75 0.50 3.14
CA THR A 80 9.89 1.17 2.49
C THR A 80 11.19 0.36 2.64
N ILE A 81 11.41 -0.22 3.83
CA ILE A 81 12.55 -1.11 4.08
C ILE A 81 12.38 -2.43 3.32
N ILE A 82 11.19 -3.04 3.37
CA ILE A 82 10.87 -4.30 2.69
C ILE A 82 11.14 -4.18 1.19
N LYS A 83 10.63 -3.13 0.54
CA LYS A 83 10.83 -2.89 -0.91
C LYS A 83 12.27 -2.59 -1.27
N ALA A 84 12.95 -1.72 -0.50
CA ALA A 84 14.33 -1.34 -0.77
C ALA A 84 15.31 -2.53 -0.70
N ASN A 85 14.98 -3.54 0.11
CA ASN A 85 15.81 -4.72 0.33
C ASN A 85 15.25 -6.00 -0.32
N LYS A 86 14.15 -5.90 -1.08
CA LYS A 86 13.46 -7.04 -1.72
C LYS A 86 13.15 -8.18 -0.74
N ILE A 87 12.75 -7.83 0.49
CA ILE A 87 12.47 -8.79 1.55
C ILE A 87 11.14 -9.48 1.24
N LYS A 88 11.16 -10.80 1.07
CA LYS A 88 9.97 -11.61 0.81
C LYS A 88 9.19 -11.91 2.09
N ASP A 89 9.88 -12.09 3.21
CA ASP A 89 9.28 -12.38 4.52
C ASP A 89 9.91 -11.45 5.58
N ALA A 90 9.14 -10.48 6.05
CA ALA A 90 9.59 -9.48 7.03
C ALA A 90 9.84 -10.06 8.43
N GLU A 91 9.41 -11.29 8.68
CA GLU A 91 9.64 -11.98 9.95
C GLU A 91 10.87 -12.90 9.94
N ASN A 92 11.37 -13.23 8.75
CA ASN A 92 12.53 -14.10 8.58
C ASN A 92 13.82 -13.30 8.30
N ILE A 93 14.01 -12.18 8.98
CA ILE A 93 15.27 -11.44 8.95
C ILE A 93 16.24 -12.01 9.97
N LYS A 94 17.54 -12.03 9.62
CA LYS A 94 18.57 -12.67 10.46
C LYS A 94 19.52 -11.63 11.09
N PRO A 95 19.92 -11.80 12.35
CA PRO A 95 21.02 -11.01 12.92
C PRO A 95 22.27 -11.08 12.02
N GLY A 96 22.94 -9.95 11.84
CA GLY A 96 24.08 -9.80 10.94
C GLY A 96 23.72 -9.45 9.49
N GLN A 97 22.48 -9.63 9.06
CA GLN A 97 22.03 -9.21 7.73
C GLN A 97 22.06 -7.69 7.60
N GLN A 98 22.58 -7.19 6.46
CA GLN A 98 22.58 -5.76 6.18
C GLN A 98 21.30 -5.34 5.48
N LEU A 99 20.73 -4.23 5.93
CA LEU A 99 19.55 -3.56 5.34
C LEU A 99 19.92 -2.18 4.84
N VAL A 100 19.37 -1.82 3.70
CA VAL A 100 19.33 -0.44 3.20
C VAL A 100 18.06 0.22 3.74
N ILE A 101 18.22 1.27 4.54
CA ILE A 101 17.10 2.07 5.06
C ILE A 101 17.06 3.39 4.26
N PRO A 102 16.10 3.59 3.35
CA PRO A 102 15.97 4.84 2.60
C PRO A 102 15.66 6.02 3.53
N ARG A 103 16.45 7.10 3.45
CA ARG A 103 16.13 8.36 4.12
C ARG A 103 15.33 9.26 3.18
N GLY A 104 14.28 9.89 3.70
CA GLY A 104 13.57 10.94 2.98
C GLY A 104 12.26 10.54 2.32
N VAL A 105 11.75 9.33 2.54
CA VAL A 105 10.32 9.08 2.41
C VAL A 105 9.69 9.45 3.76
N ALA A 106 9.79 10.75 4.12
CA ALA A 106 8.90 11.29 5.13
C ALA A 106 7.48 10.91 4.71
N VAL A 107 6.69 10.43 5.64
CA VAL A 107 5.24 10.39 5.48
C VAL A 107 4.85 11.76 4.93
N SER A 108 4.57 11.87 3.62
CA SER A 108 4.15 13.13 3.05
C SER A 108 2.87 13.52 3.79
N LYS A 109 2.85 14.71 4.36
CA LYS A 109 1.65 15.32 4.96
C LYS A 109 0.55 15.61 3.92
N GLU A 110 0.78 15.23 2.68
CA GLU A 110 -0.17 15.33 1.58
C GLU A 110 -0.84 13.97 1.35
N ALA A 111 -1.74 13.61 2.28
CA ALA A 111 -2.85 12.74 1.92
C ALA A 111 -3.75 13.55 0.97
N PRO A 112 -4.19 12.99 -0.19
CA PRO A 112 -5.18 13.68 -1.01
C PRO A 112 -6.41 13.96 -0.15
N GLU A 113 -6.81 15.21 -0.07
CA GLU A 113 -8.06 15.65 0.58
C GLU A 113 -9.23 14.88 -0.04
N ARG A 114 -9.60 13.80 0.58
CA ARG A 114 -10.86 13.11 0.35
C ARG A 114 -11.76 13.38 1.54
N LYS A 115 -12.89 14.00 1.26
CA LYS A 115 -14.04 14.34 2.10
C LYS A 115 -13.93 13.79 3.53
N THR A 116 -13.67 14.67 4.44
CA THR A 116 -13.57 14.50 5.88
C THR A 116 -14.80 13.79 6.43
N SER A 117 -14.72 12.47 6.55
CA SER A 117 -15.37 11.81 7.66
C SER A 117 -14.60 12.27 8.90
N THR A 118 -15.30 12.76 9.90
CA THR A 118 -14.78 13.35 11.13
C THR A 118 -13.86 12.36 11.87
N TYR A 119 -12.60 12.24 11.41
CA TYR A 119 -11.54 11.53 12.11
C TYR A 119 -11.08 12.43 13.25
N THR A 120 -11.74 12.32 14.39
CA THR A 120 -11.25 12.91 15.63
C THR A 120 -10.17 11.99 16.19
N LYS A 121 -8.93 12.48 16.25
CA LYS A 121 -7.78 11.82 16.87
C LYS A 121 -8.11 11.35 18.28
N LYS A 122 -8.33 10.07 18.46
CA LYS A 122 -8.70 9.44 19.73
C LYS A 122 -7.46 8.81 20.37
N LEU A 123 -6.69 9.60 21.13
CA LEU A 123 -5.37 9.23 21.67
C LEU A 123 -5.37 8.05 22.66
N ASN A 124 -6.53 7.67 23.24
CA ASN A 124 -6.65 6.65 24.28
C ASN A 124 -7.60 5.50 23.93
N GLU A 125 -7.66 5.14 22.65
CA GLU A 125 -8.51 4.05 22.19
C GLU A 125 -7.86 2.69 22.51
N SER A 126 -8.55 1.79 23.23
CA SER A 126 -8.12 0.42 23.48
C SER A 126 -8.31 -0.44 22.22
N PHE A 127 -7.53 -1.51 22.08
CA PHE A 127 -7.75 -2.45 20.98
C PHE A 127 -9.01 -3.27 21.19
N LYS A 128 -9.86 -3.36 20.17
CA LYS A 128 -11.04 -4.24 20.16
C LYS A 128 -10.75 -5.51 19.37
N TRP A 129 -11.50 -6.56 19.69
CA TRP A 129 -11.44 -7.81 18.93
C TRP A 129 -11.75 -7.55 17.44
N PRO A 130 -10.86 -7.94 16.51
CA PRO A 130 -11.10 -7.74 15.07
C PRO A 130 -12.20 -8.66 14.52
N ILE A 131 -12.32 -9.84 15.11
CA ILE A 131 -13.40 -10.81 14.95
C ILE A 131 -13.58 -11.57 16.27
N HIS A 132 -14.74 -12.22 16.43
CA HIS A 132 -14.97 -13.16 17.52
C HIS A 132 -14.85 -14.60 17.00
N GLY A 133 -14.14 -15.44 17.73
CA GLY A 133 -13.93 -16.83 17.40
C GLY A 133 -13.05 -17.53 18.40
N ARG A 134 -12.94 -18.85 18.33
CA ARG A 134 -12.05 -19.64 19.16
C ARG A 134 -10.58 -19.37 18.78
N ILE A 135 -9.71 -19.26 19.77
CA ILE A 135 -8.26 -19.16 19.53
C ILE A 135 -7.74 -20.56 19.14
N LEU A 136 -7.31 -20.69 17.91
CA LEU A 136 -6.69 -21.93 17.39
C LEU A 136 -5.25 -22.05 17.88
N PHE A 137 -4.51 -20.93 17.80
CA PHE A 137 -3.12 -20.89 18.23
C PHE A 137 -2.84 -19.53 18.93
N GLY A 138 -2.31 -19.61 20.13
CA GLY A 138 -1.95 -18.46 20.93
C GLY A 138 -0.58 -17.88 20.61
N PHE A 139 -0.30 -16.73 21.24
CA PHE A 139 0.99 -16.05 21.14
C PHE A 139 2.12 -16.93 21.72
N ASP A 140 3.28 -16.90 21.05
CA ASP A 140 4.51 -17.61 21.41
C ASP A 140 4.43 -19.15 21.36
N LYS A 141 3.33 -19.70 20.85
CA LYS A 141 3.20 -21.15 20.61
C LYS A 141 3.95 -21.56 19.34
N TRP A 142 4.53 -22.75 19.37
CA TRP A 142 5.15 -23.35 18.20
C TRP A 142 4.08 -23.89 17.24
N ILE A 143 4.20 -23.55 15.97
CA ILE A 143 3.32 -23.99 14.89
C ILE A 143 4.19 -24.29 13.67
N ASP A 144 4.18 -25.51 13.16
CA ASP A 144 4.89 -25.89 11.92
C ASP A 144 6.36 -25.35 11.86
N GLY A 145 7.09 -25.43 12.98
CA GLY A 145 8.51 -25.07 13.06
C GLY A 145 8.80 -23.58 13.31
N TYR A 146 7.80 -22.72 13.53
CA TYR A 146 8.00 -21.32 13.91
C TYR A 146 7.18 -20.93 15.14
N LYS A 147 7.60 -19.89 15.83
CA LYS A 147 6.85 -19.31 16.94
C LYS A 147 5.80 -18.33 16.44
N ASN A 148 4.54 -18.54 16.82
CA ASN A 148 3.45 -17.62 16.53
C ASN A 148 3.62 -16.30 17.28
N LYS A 149 3.87 -15.21 16.58
CA LYS A 149 4.00 -13.87 17.16
C LYS A 149 2.69 -13.06 17.11
N GLY A 150 1.58 -13.77 17.06
CA GLY A 150 0.21 -13.25 17.09
C GLY A 150 -0.73 -14.28 17.70
N ILE A 151 -1.99 -14.20 17.30
CA ILE A 151 -3.01 -15.22 17.59
C ILE A 151 -3.70 -15.62 16.28
N ASP A 152 -4.07 -16.89 16.18
CA ASP A 152 -4.93 -17.37 15.10
C ASP A 152 -6.34 -17.57 15.63
N ILE A 153 -7.30 -16.86 15.02
CA ILE A 153 -8.70 -16.87 15.43
C ILE A 153 -9.50 -17.65 14.40
N GLU A 154 -10.22 -18.68 14.84
CA GLU A 154 -11.12 -19.47 14.00
C GLU A 154 -12.26 -18.60 13.45
N ALA A 155 -12.52 -18.72 12.17
CA ALA A 155 -13.57 -17.96 11.49
C ALA A 155 -13.96 -18.64 10.20
N VAL A 156 -15.03 -18.18 9.56
CA VAL A 156 -15.47 -18.68 8.26
C VAL A 156 -14.99 -17.78 7.12
N ASN A 157 -14.80 -18.37 5.94
CA ASN A 157 -14.42 -17.61 4.75
C ASN A 157 -15.41 -16.47 4.47
N GLY A 158 -14.90 -15.29 4.12
CA GLY A 158 -15.73 -14.11 3.86
C GLY A 158 -16.23 -13.38 5.11
N GLN A 159 -16.01 -13.89 6.33
CA GLN A 159 -16.36 -13.18 7.55
C GLN A 159 -15.65 -11.83 7.62
N ALA A 160 -16.40 -10.75 7.93
CA ALA A 160 -15.86 -9.41 8.02
C ALA A 160 -14.86 -9.28 9.16
N VAL A 161 -13.67 -8.76 8.86
CA VAL A 161 -12.62 -8.41 9.81
C VAL A 161 -12.62 -6.92 10.04
N LYS A 162 -12.69 -6.52 11.30
CA LYS A 162 -12.80 -5.12 11.71
C LYS A 162 -11.45 -4.56 12.16
N ALA A 163 -11.23 -3.28 11.92
CA ALA A 163 -10.08 -2.56 12.47
C ALA A 163 -10.13 -2.60 14.01
N SER A 164 -9.11 -3.17 14.62
CA SER A 164 -9.01 -3.31 16.07
C SER A 164 -8.86 -1.97 16.80
N LYS A 165 -8.35 -0.96 16.10
CA LYS A 165 -8.16 0.41 16.58
C LYS A 165 -8.17 1.34 15.38
N SER A 166 -8.57 2.62 15.57
CA SER A 166 -8.52 3.64 14.53
C SER A 166 -7.09 3.91 14.06
N GLY A 167 -6.89 4.20 12.77
CA GLY A 167 -5.55 4.46 12.24
C GLY A 167 -5.52 4.64 10.73
N VAL A 168 -4.32 4.52 10.17
CA VAL A 168 -4.06 4.61 8.73
C VAL A 168 -3.57 3.26 8.22
N VAL A 169 -4.03 2.87 7.05
CA VAL A 169 -3.52 1.67 6.37
C VAL A 169 -2.07 1.90 5.94
N ALA A 170 -1.14 1.30 6.68
CA ALA A 170 0.30 1.42 6.42
C ALA A 170 0.75 0.51 5.27
N LEU A 171 0.14 -0.67 5.14
CA LEU A 171 0.47 -1.66 4.11
C LEU A 171 -0.76 -2.47 3.73
N THR A 172 -0.88 -2.77 2.44
CA THR A 172 -1.64 -3.91 1.92
C THR A 172 -0.72 -4.77 1.06
N SER A 173 -0.76 -6.08 1.19
CA SER A 173 0.11 -7.01 0.46
C SER A 173 -0.64 -8.28 0.10
N ASP A 174 -0.20 -8.94 -0.97
CA ASP A 174 -0.63 -10.27 -1.35
C ASP A 174 0.63 -11.10 -1.62
N THR A 175 0.92 -12.06 -0.74
CA THR A 175 2.10 -12.92 -0.82
C THR A 175 1.67 -14.38 -0.76
N PRO A 176 1.44 -15.03 -1.93
CA PRO A 176 0.87 -16.39 -1.99
C PRO A 176 1.61 -17.43 -1.16
N ASP A 177 2.95 -17.35 -1.11
CA ASP A 177 3.80 -18.29 -0.40
C ASP A 177 4.08 -17.93 1.07
N GLY A 178 3.41 -16.90 1.57
CA GLY A 178 3.67 -16.35 2.90
C GLY A 178 2.39 -16.14 3.71
N TRP A 179 2.17 -14.90 4.10
CA TRP A 179 1.02 -14.49 4.91
C TRP A 179 -0.27 -14.26 4.10
N GLY A 180 -0.24 -14.53 2.78
CA GLY A 180 -1.36 -14.31 1.88
C GLY A 180 -1.72 -12.83 1.77
N LYS A 181 -3.02 -12.54 1.74
CA LYS A 181 -3.50 -11.16 1.74
C LYS A 181 -3.43 -10.57 3.15
N VAL A 182 -2.72 -9.45 3.26
CA VAL A 182 -2.39 -8.79 4.53
C VAL A 182 -2.86 -7.34 4.50
N VAL A 183 -3.40 -6.90 5.62
CA VAL A 183 -3.61 -5.48 5.94
C VAL A 183 -2.83 -5.15 7.20
N VAL A 184 -2.15 -4.00 7.21
CA VAL A 184 -1.47 -3.46 8.39
C VAL A 184 -1.95 -2.06 8.65
N LEU A 185 -2.38 -1.79 9.87
CA LEU A 185 -2.75 -0.46 10.33
C LEU A 185 -1.66 0.13 11.21
N GLN A 186 -1.37 1.39 11.01
CA GLN A 186 -0.60 2.23 11.93
C GLN A 186 -1.59 3.09 12.73
N HIS A 187 -1.41 3.12 14.04
CA HIS A 187 -2.25 3.87 14.96
C HIS A 187 -1.54 5.13 15.47
N ASP A 188 -2.30 6.12 15.95
CA ASP A 188 -1.79 7.43 16.37
C ASP A 188 -0.79 7.36 17.55
N ASP A 189 -0.83 6.30 18.35
CA ASP A 189 0.12 6.04 19.45
C ASP A 189 1.42 5.36 18.98
N GLY A 190 1.59 5.17 17.67
CA GLY A 190 2.75 4.49 17.09
C GLY A 190 2.70 2.97 17.16
N SER A 191 1.60 2.39 17.65
CA SER A 191 1.38 0.94 17.58
C SER A 191 0.92 0.52 16.19
N TYR A 192 0.99 -0.81 15.91
CA TYR A 192 0.50 -1.39 14.66
C TYR A 192 -0.35 -2.61 14.94
N THR A 193 -1.32 -2.86 14.04
CA THR A 193 -2.06 -4.11 13.98
C THR A 193 -1.93 -4.76 12.61
N TRP A 194 -1.87 -6.08 12.59
CA TRP A 194 -1.62 -6.92 11.42
C TRP A 194 -2.73 -7.94 11.27
N TYR A 195 -3.27 -8.05 10.08
CA TYR A 195 -4.39 -8.92 9.70
C TYR A 195 -3.98 -9.72 8.48
N ALA A 196 -3.82 -11.05 8.61
CA ALA A 196 -3.31 -11.91 7.53
C ALA A 196 -4.22 -13.10 7.24
N TYR A 197 -3.94 -13.78 6.13
CA TYR A 197 -4.67 -14.92 5.56
C TYR A 197 -6.02 -14.57 4.96
N ASN A 198 -6.26 -13.29 4.70
CA ASN A 198 -7.55 -12.78 4.23
C ASN A 198 -7.85 -13.24 2.80
N THR A 199 -9.14 -13.38 2.47
CA THR A 199 -9.59 -13.66 1.10
C THR A 199 -9.71 -12.38 0.27
N ARG A 200 -10.16 -11.27 0.88
CA ARG A 200 -10.36 -9.99 0.20
C ARG A 200 -9.93 -8.81 1.06
N ILE A 201 -9.21 -7.87 0.46
CA ILE A 201 -8.83 -6.59 1.07
C ILE A 201 -9.82 -5.52 0.59
N LEU A 202 -10.40 -4.76 1.53
CA LEU A 202 -11.44 -3.75 1.27
C LEU A 202 -10.91 -2.32 1.39
N VAL A 203 -9.66 -2.16 1.76
CA VAL A 203 -8.98 -0.88 1.96
C VAL A 203 -7.67 -0.84 1.18
N LYS A 204 -7.11 0.34 1.00
CA LYS A 204 -5.82 0.53 0.34
C LYS A 204 -4.87 1.34 1.22
N LYS A 205 -3.58 1.24 0.95
CA LYS A 205 -2.54 2.02 1.64
C LYS A 205 -2.87 3.53 1.61
N GLY A 206 -2.78 4.17 2.77
CA GLY A 206 -3.09 5.56 3.01
C GLY A 206 -4.54 5.83 3.42
N ASP A 207 -5.44 4.86 3.34
CA ASP A 207 -6.82 5.06 3.82
C ASP A 207 -6.84 5.23 5.35
N HIS A 208 -7.63 6.21 5.83
CA HIS A 208 -7.97 6.33 7.24
C HIS A 208 -9.13 5.39 7.58
N VAL A 209 -8.99 4.64 8.64
CA VAL A 209 -10.01 3.70 9.12
C VAL A 209 -10.36 3.98 10.59
N LEU A 210 -11.64 3.82 10.91
CA LEU A 210 -12.13 3.91 12.28
C LEU A 210 -12.12 2.53 12.94
N GLN A 211 -11.95 2.50 14.26
CA GLN A 211 -12.14 1.28 15.05
C GLN A 211 -13.52 0.66 14.76
N GLY A 212 -13.54 -0.63 14.49
CA GLY A 212 -14.76 -1.36 14.14
C GLY A 212 -15.15 -1.29 12.66
N GLN A 213 -14.48 -0.47 11.85
CA GLN A 213 -14.70 -0.46 10.39
C GLN A 213 -14.21 -1.77 9.78
N THR A 214 -15.00 -2.37 8.87
CA THR A 214 -14.58 -3.55 8.10
C THR A 214 -13.46 -3.16 7.14
N ILE A 215 -12.34 -3.87 7.21
CA ILE A 215 -11.12 -3.59 6.43
C ILE A 215 -10.73 -4.72 5.49
N THR A 216 -11.15 -5.95 5.82
CA THR A 216 -10.82 -7.15 5.05
C THR A 216 -11.81 -8.26 5.39
N GLU A 217 -11.74 -9.39 4.68
CA GLU A 217 -12.55 -10.58 4.91
C GLU A 217 -11.65 -11.80 5.16
N VAL A 218 -12.05 -12.64 6.11
CA VAL A 218 -11.35 -13.87 6.47
C VAL A 218 -11.20 -14.78 5.27
N GLY A 219 -10.07 -15.48 5.19
CA GLY A 219 -9.81 -16.51 4.21
C GLY A 219 -8.79 -17.52 4.69
N SER A 220 -8.22 -18.22 3.70
CA SER A 220 -7.16 -19.21 3.88
C SER A 220 -6.02 -18.99 2.88
N THR A 221 -5.75 -17.72 2.50
CA THR A 221 -4.68 -17.39 1.57
C THR A 221 -3.29 -17.58 2.19
N GLY A 222 -2.26 -17.62 1.34
CA GLY A 222 -0.90 -17.87 1.79
C GLY A 222 -0.72 -19.29 2.34
N ARG A 223 0.04 -19.42 3.43
CA ARG A 223 0.31 -20.72 4.08
C ARG A 223 -0.77 -21.19 5.04
N ALA A 224 -1.93 -20.53 5.10
CA ALA A 224 -3.03 -20.98 5.94
C ALA A 224 -3.63 -22.29 5.40
N LYS A 225 -3.76 -23.29 6.29
CA LYS A 225 -4.32 -24.62 5.95
C LYS A 225 -5.85 -24.67 6.10
N ARG A 226 -6.45 -23.63 6.66
CA ARG A 226 -7.90 -23.45 6.88
C ARG A 226 -8.24 -21.99 7.02
N ASP A 227 -9.52 -21.67 6.95
CA ASP A 227 -10.03 -20.33 7.20
C ASP A 227 -9.76 -19.90 8.63
N LYS A 228 -9.10 -18.76 8.79
CA LYS A 228 -8.75 -18.15 10.06
C LYS A 228 -8.25 -16.73 9.83
N LEU A 229 -8.32 -15.91 10.87
CA LEU A 229 -7.58 -14.65 10.93
C LEU A 229 -6.29 -14.86 11.72
N HIS A 230 -5.15 -14.53 11.14
CA HIS A 230 -3.93 -14.33 11.90
C HIS A 230 -3.80 -12.86 12.28
N PHE A 231 -3.81 -12.57 13.58
CA PHE A 231 -3.83 -11.22 14.13
C PHE A 231 -2.63 -10.95 15.04
N LYS A 232 -1.98 -9.78 14.85
CA LYS A 232 -0.87 -9.33 15.69
C LYS A 232 -1.08 -7.90 16.15
N ILE A 233 -0.51 -7.59 17.30
CA ILE A 233 -0.32 -6.24 17.83
C ILE A 233 1.17 -6.00 18.01
N PHE A 234 1.66 -4.85 17.53
CA PHE A 234 3.02 -4.39 17.75
C PHE A 234 3.00 -3.12 18.60
N LEU A 235 3.68 -3.15 19.72
CA LEU A 235 3.93 -1.97 20.55
C LEU A 235 5.41 -1.62 20.45
N ARG A 236 5.70 -0.37 20.07
CA ARG A 236 7.08 0.11 19.87
C ARG A 236 7.90 -0.82 18.94
N GLY A 237 7.27 -1.35 17.89
CA GLY A 237 7.89 -2.24 16.90
C GLY A 237 8.13 -3.68 17.37
N VAL A 238 7.66 -4.06 18.57
CA VAL A 238 7.77 -5.43 19.11
C VAL A 238 6.42 -6.11 19.13
N PRO A 239 6.27 -7.34 18.61
CA PRO A 239 5.03 -8.08 18.71
C PRO A 239 4.75 -8.43 20.17
N VAL A 240 3.51 -8.20 20.62
CA VAL A 240 3.04 -8.51 21.97
C VAL A 240 1.87 -9.49 21.92
N ASN A 241 1.56 -10.15 23.06
CA ASN A 241 0.41 -11.04 23.13
C ASN A 241 -0.90 -10.24 22.93
N PRO A 242 -1.64 -10.46 21.83
CA PRO A 242 -2.85 -9.68 21.57
C PRO A 242 -3.91 -9.83 22.64
N ILE A 243 -4.04 -11.03 23.25
CA ILE A 243 -5.07 -11.30 24.26
C ILE A 243 -4.95 -10.36 25.47
N SER A 244 -3.72 -9.96 25.83
CA SER A 244 -3.49 -9.05 26.95
C SER A 244 -3.89 -7.59 26.67
N HIS A 245 -4.19 -7.25 25.42
CA HIS A 245 -4.47 -5.88 24.99
C HIS A 245 -5.88 -5.71 24.40
N LEU A 246 -6.53 -6.80 24.01
CA LEU A 246 -7.88 -6.79 23.44
C LEU A 246 -8.96 -6.60 24.53
N ARG A 247 -9.99 -5.82 24.20
CA ARG A 247 -11.16 -5.53 25.04
C ARG A 247 -12.45 -5.85 24.27
#